data_07204f2fd1521ff88a6ba2b7aeb7eb04
#
_entry.id   07204f2fd1521ff88a6ba2b7aeb7eb04
#
_cell.length_a   1.000
_cell.length_b   1.000
_cell.length_c   1.000
_cell.angle_alpha   90.00
_cell.angle_beta   90.00
_cell.angle_gamma   90.00
#
_symmetry.space_group_name_H-M   'P 1'
#
loop_
_entity.id
_entity.type
_entity.pdbx_description
1 polymer ?
#
loop_
_entity_poly.entity_id
_entity_poly.type
_entity_poly.pdbx_seq_one_letter_code
_entity_poly.pdbx_strand_id
1 'polypeptide(L)'
;MTANSEQTLNIISLDGAAATGKSSTAHAIAEALNYLHVDTGSHYRIICYHLNQKSLKPEDSPALHAALDAFRVDTILKENSVLFEIDETPIKSDDLRSYTVNTLVSKFASLKPVRDFLLKYQRSLVNFAKKNHFKGMIAEGRDIGSVVFPKATLKVFLEADANTRIARRENEGHSDVINERDTIDANRKLSPLTCPEDALSINTSRLSLDEVVSIILKEITKRDESK
;
A
#
# COMPACT_ATOMS: atom_id res chain seq x y z
N MET A 1 -11.86 -15.31 -36.07
CA MET A 1 -12.23 -14.64 -34.80
C MET A 1 -11.30 -15.19 -33.73
N THR A 2 -10.19 -14.53 -33.50
CA THR A 2 -9.21 -14.92 -32.47
C THR A 2 -9.79 -14.48 -31.13
N ALA A 3 -10.06 -15.45 -30.27
CA ALA A 3 -10.43 -15.21 -28.88
C ALA A 3 -9.29 -14.37 -28.24
N ASN A 4 -9.58 -13.11 -27.93
CA ASN A 4 -8.74 -12.31 -27.06
C ASN A 4 -8.74 -13.01 -25.70
N SER A 5 -7.72 -13.80 -25.40
CA SER A 5 -7.47 -14.26 -24.05
C SER A 5 -7.26 -12.98 -23.22
N GLU A 6 -8.20 -12.65 -22.35
CA GLU A 6 -8.02 -11.56 -21.39
C GLU A 6 -6.76 -11.85 -20.59
N GLN A 7 -5.69 -11.19 -21.00
CA GLN A 7 -4.39 -11.35 -20.36
C GLN A 7 -4.56 -10.85 -18.92
N THR A 8 -4.52 -11.78 -17.97
CA THR A 8 -4.60 -11.45 -16.54
C THR A 8 -3.39 -10.60 -16.17
N LEU A 9 -3.64 -9.39 -15.65
CA LEU A 9 -2.57 -8.48 -15.24
C LEU A 9 -1.76 -9.12 -14.12
N ASN A 10 -0.44 -9.13 -14.22
CA ASN A 10 0.43 -9.56 -13.14
C ASN A 10 0.31 -8.60 -11.95
N ILE A 11 0.03 -9.15 -10.77
CA ILE A 11 -0.10 -8.36 -9.53
C ILE A 11 0.94 -8.86 -8.54
N ILE A 12 1.75 -7.94 -8.02
CA ILE A 12 2.67 -8.18 -6.92
C ILE A 12 2.11 -7.48 -5.68
N SER A 13 1.92 -8.21 -4.59
CA SER A 13 1.65 -7.61 -3.28
C SER A 13 2.94 -7.49 -2.49
N LEU A 14 3.16 -6.33 -1.86
CA LEU A 14 4.33 -6.05 -1.04
C LEU A 14 3.88 -5.57 0.34
N ASP A 15 3.84 -6.47 1.29
CA ASP A 15 3.38 -6.20 2.66
C ASP A 15 4.54 -6.15 3.65
N GLY A 16 4.30 -5.59 4.83
CA GLY A 16 5.27 -5.52 5.92
C GLY A 16 5.05 -4.32 6.84
N ALA A 17 5.72 -4.31 7.97
CA ALA A 17 5.64 -3.26 8.99
C ALA A 17 6.19 -1.90 8.50
N ALA A 18 6.07 -0.84 9.30
CA ALA A 18 6.64 0.47 8.97
C ALA A 18 8.18 0.39 8.84
N ALA A 19 8.76 1.17 7.93
CA ALA A 19 10.21 1.28 7.71
C ALA A 19 10.94 -0.05 7.35
N THR A 20 10.23 -1.03 6.75
CA THR A 20 10.85 -2.26 6.21
C THR A 20 11.41 -2.10 4.80
N GLY A 21 11.28 -0.91 4.17
CA GLY A 21 11.78 -0.65 2.83
C GLY A 21 10.77 -0.88 1.69
N LYS A 22 9.47 -1.07 2.00
CA LYS A 22 8.44 -1.37 0.98
C LYS A 22 8.38 -0.35 -0.14
N SER A 23 8.28 0.94 0.17
CA SER A 23 8.05 1.97 -0.85
C SER A 23 9.22 2.09 -1.81
N SER A 24 10.45 2.07 -1.31
CA SER A 24 11.64 2.06 -2.17
C SER A 24 11.71 0.81 -3.04
N THR A 25 11.41 -0.36 -2.47
CA THR A 25 11.39 -1.64 -3.19
C THR A 25 10.28 -1.67 -4.25
N ALA A 26 9.06 -1.25 -3.89
CA ALA A 26 7.93 -1.23 -4.82
C ALA A 26 8.18 -0.29 -6.00
N HIS A 27 8.75 0.88 -5.73
CA HIS A 27 9.08 1.85 -6.78
C HIS A 27 10.14 1.31 -7.74
N ALA A 28 11.24 0.74 -7.22
CA ALA A 28 12.30 0.17 -8.04
C ALA A 28 11.81 -1.00 -8.91
N ILE A 29 10.95 -1.88 -8.39
CA ILE A 29 10.36 -2.98 -9.16
C ILE A 29 9.40 -2.44 -10.21
N ALA A 30 8.56 -1.46 -9.86
CA ALA A 30 7.62 -0.85 -10.80
C ALA A 30 8.33 -0.23 -12.01
N GLU A 31 9.44 0.46 -11.77
CA GLU A 31 10.30 1.03 -12.82
C GLU A 31 10.93 -0.07 -13.68
N ALA A 32 11.56 -1.07 -13.05
CA ALA A 32 12.25 -2.15 -13.76
C ALA A 32 11.33 -2.98 -14.67
N LEU A 33 10.07 -3.19 -14.27
CA LEU A 33 9.11 -4.05 -14.98
C LEU A 33 8.07 -3.29 -15.81
N ASN A 34 8.05 -1.98 -15.79
CA ASN A 34 6.96 -1.14 -16.31
C ASN A 34 5.61 -1.55 -15.69
N TYR A 35 5.57 -1.61 -14.35
CA TYR A 35 4.37 -1.90 -13.57
C TYR A 35 3.82 -0.61 -12.97
N LEU A 36 2.50 -0.58 -12.76
CA LEU A 36 1.86 0.50 -12.01
C LEU A 36 2.18 0.33 -10.52
N HIS A 37 2.79 1.36 -9.92
CA HIS A 37 3.04 1.42 -8.48
C HIS A 37 1.83 2.00 -7.74
N VAL A 38 1.42 1.34 -6.66
CA VAL A 38 0.30 1.71 -5.81
C VAL A 38 0.71 1.71 -4.34
N ASP A 39 0.91 2.89 -3.75
CA ASP A 39 1.10 3.08 -2.30
C ASP A 39 -0.25 3.17 -1.61
N THR A 40 -0.75 2.04 -1.10
CA THR A 40 -2.05 2.04 -0.40
C THR A 40 -1.98 2.74 0.95
N GLY A 41 -0.81 2.85 1.56
CA GLY A 41 -0.61 3.59 2.79
C GLY A 41 -0.90 5.08 2.62
N SER A 42 -0.56 5.66 1.46
CA SER A 42 -0.89 7.05 1.13
C SER A 42 -2.41 7.25 1.01
N HIS A 43 -3.16 6.28 0.48
CA HIS A 43 -4.62 6.35 0.38
C HIS A 43 -5.26 6.48 1.77
N TYR A 44 -4.84 5.67 2.75
CA TYR A 44 -5.32 5.77 4.12
C TYR A 44 -4.95 7.10 4.77
N ARG A 45 -3.77 7.65 4.48
CA ARG A 45 -3.34 8.96 4.99
C ARG A 45 -4.18 10.10 4.43
N ILE A 46 -4.49 10.06 3.15
CA ILE A 46 -5.32 11.05 2.48
C ILE A 46 -6.75 11.03 3.06
N ILE A 47 -7.36 9.85 3.19
CA ILE A 47 -8.66 9.70 3.87
C ILE A 47 -8.59 10.25 5.31
N CYS A 48 -7.57 9.86 6.07
CA CYS A 48 -7.37 10.33 7.44
C CYS A 48 -7.27 11.85 7.51
N TYR A 49 -6.50 12.48 6.61
CA TYR A 49 -6.36 13.92 6.53
C TYR A 49 -7.72 14.60 6.30
N HIS A 50 -8.48 14.18 5.28
CA HIS A 50 -9.79 14.78 4.98
C HIS A 50 -10.82 14.57 6.08
N LEU A 51 -10.85 13.39 6.71
CA LEU A 51 -11.74 13.14 7.85
C LEU A 51 -11.37 14.01 9.06
N ASN A 52 -10.07 14.19 9.30
CA ASN A 52 -9.59 15.06 10.39
C ASN A 52 -9.90 16.53 10.12
N GLN A 53 -9.78 17.02 8.87
CA GLN A 53 -10.19 18.38 8.51
C GLN A 53 -11.69 18.64 8.75
N LYS A 54 -12.51 17.60 8.65
CA LYS A 54 -13.94 17.64 9.02
C LYS A 54 -14.19 17.44 10.52
N SER A 55 -13.12 17.42 11.34
CA SER A 55 -13.17 17.18 12.80
C SER A 55 -13.84 15.85 13.19
N LEU A 56 -13.82 14.85 12.31
CA LEU A 56 -14.38 13.54 12.59
C LEU A 56 -13.40 12.72 13.44
N LYS A 57 -13.95 12.00 14.42
CA LYS A 57 -13.21 11.06 15.25
C LYS A 57 -13.08 9.70 14.55
N PRO A 58 -12.05 8.89 14.87
CA PRO A 58 -11.89 7.54 14.33
C PRO A 58 -12.86 6.56 15.01
N GLU A 59 -14.15 6.74 14.75
CA GLU A 59 -15.26 5.92 15.23
C GLU A 59 -16.27 5.67 14.10
N ASP A 60 -16.92 4.52 14.12
CA ASP A 60 -17.97 4.19 13.15
C ASP A 60 -19.23 5.00 13.49
N SER A 61 -19.54 6.01 12.69
CA SER A 61 -20.62 6.95 12.94
C SER A 61 -21.35 7.34 11.66
N PRO A 62 -22.62 7.76 11.71
CA PRO A 62 -23.34 8.27 10.53
C PRO A 62 -22.62 9.43 9.83
N ALA A 63 -21.92 10.28 10.58
CA ALA A 63 -21.15 11.38 10.03
C ALA A 63 -19.92 10.89 9.22
N LEU A 64 -19.26 9.81 9.67
CA LEU A 64 -18.18 9.16 8.93
C LEU A 64 -18.70 8.60 7.60
N HIS A 65 -19.81 7.86 7.63
CA HIS A 65 -20.41 7.30 6.41
C HIS A 65 -20.79 8.40 5.42
N ALA A 66 -21.49 9.44 5.88
CA ALA A 66 -21.85 10.56 5.01
C ALA A 66 -20.64 11.28 4.40
N ALA A 67 -19.54 11.41 5.15
CA ALA A 67 -18.31 12.00 4.63
C ALA A 67 -17.65 11.12 3.55
N LEU A 68 -17.58 9.81 3.76
CA LEU A 68 -17.03 8.87 2.78
C LEU A 68 -17.87 8.82 1.50
N ASP A 69 -19.20 8.83 1.62
CA ASP A 69 -20.13 8.83 0.47
C ASP A 69 -20.05 10.14 -0.34
N ALA A 70 -19.68 11.25 0.31
CA ALA A 70 -19.55 12.55 -0.35
C ALA A 70 -18.21 12.75 -1.07
N PHE A 71 -17.18 11.95 -0.77
CA PHE A 71 -15.85 12.11 -1.37
C PHE A 71 -15.85 11.77 -2.85
N ARG A 72 -15.34 12.71 -3.65
CA ARG A 72 -15.02 12.48 -5.06
C ARG A 72 -13.56 12.07 -5.18
N VAL A 73 -13.34 10.88 -5.72
CA VAL A 73 -12.00 10.31 -5.83
C VAL A 73 -11.47 10.51 -7.24
N ASP A 74 -10.28 11.10 -7.32
CA ASP A 74 -9.52 11.24 -8.55
C ASP A 74 -8.28 10.35 -8.54
N THR A 75 -7.96 9.81 -9.70
CA THR A 75 -6.79 8.95 -9.92
C THR A 75 -5.88 9.64 -10.92
N ILE A 76 -4.73 10.12 -10.44
CA ILE A 76 -3.75 10.81 -11.27
C ILE A 76 -2.57 9.90 -11.50
N LEU A 77 -2.21 9.69 -12.76
CA LEU A 77 -0.99 8.98 -13.11
C LEU A 77 0.18 9.96 -13.15
N LYS A 78 1.20 9.68 -12.34
CA LYS A 78 2.47 10.38 -12.35
C LYS A 78 3.59 9.38 -12.60
N GLU A 79 4.19 9.43 -13.79
CA GLU A 79 5.15 8.43 -14.24
C GLU A 79 4.53 7.02 -14.21
N ASN A 80 5.00 6.14 -13.34
CA ASN A 80 4.43 4.81 -13.12
C ASN A 80 3.71 4.67 -11.76
N SER A 81 3.43 5.77 -11.06
CA SER A 81 2.77 5.77 -9.75
C SER A 81 1.40 6.41 -9.80
N VAL A 82 0.48 5.86 -9.02
CA VAL A 82 -0.86 6.42 -8.82
C VAL A 82 -0.82 7.42 -7.66
N LEU A 83 -1.32 8.63 -7.94
CA LEU A 83 -1.71 9.57 -6.90
C LEU A 83 -3.22 9.49 -6.71
N PHE A 84 -3.62 9.34 -5.45
CA PHE A 84 -5.01 9.34 -5.00
C PHE A 84 -5.35 10.73 -4.48
N GLU A 85 -6.36 11.36 -5.03
CA GLU A 85 -6.82 12.68 -4.57
C GLU A 85 -8.31 12.62 -4.22
N ILE A 86 -8.74 13.51 -3.35
CA ILE A 86 -10.14 13.69 -2.96
C ILE A 86 -10.52 15.15 -3.20
N ASP A 87 -11.67 15.34 -3.88
CA ASP A 87 -12.26 16.65 -4.16
C ASP A 87 -11.28 17.59 -4.89
N GLU A 88 -10.47 17.03 -5.83
CA GLU A 88 -9.45 17.78 -6.60
C GLU A 88 -8.48 18.58 -5.73
N THR A 89 -8.27 18.11 -4.49
CA THR A 89 -7.44 18.81 -3.51
C THR A 89 -6.09 18.11 -3.33
N PRO A 90 -5.01 18.62 -3.93
CA PRO A 90 -3.68 18.08 -3.73
C PRO A 90 -3.20 18.38 -2.30
N ILE A 91 -2.71 17.37 -1.62
CA ILE A 91 -2.20 17.48 -0.25
C ILE A 91 -0.67 17.39 -0.28
N LYS A 92 -0.01 18.31 0.44
CA LYS A 92 1.45 18.26 0.56
C LYS A 92 1.91 17.00 1.31
N SER A 93 3.04 16.46 0.92
CA SER A 93 3.63 15.27 1.56
C SER A 93 3.82 15.46 3.07
N ASP A 94 4.21 16.65 3.51
CA ASP A 94 4.44 16.95 4.92
C ASP A 94 3.14 16.90 5.73
N ASP A 95 2.02 17.37 5.16
CA ASP A 95 0.71 17.31 5.80
C ASP A 95 0.26 15.86 5.99
N LEU A 96 0.50 15.00 4.98
CA LEU A 96 0.21 13.56 5.06
C LEU A 96 1.10 12.81 6.05
N ARG A 97 2.24 13.38 6.39
CA ARG A 97 3.21 12.83 7.36
C ARG A 97 3.22 13.60 8.68
N SER A 98 2.29 14.55 8.87
CA SER A 98 2.14 15.30 10.12
C SER A 98 1.92 14.37 11.32
N TYR A 99 2.27 14.85 12.52
CA TYR A 99 2.03 14.12 13.76
C TYR A 99 0.57 13.67 13.91
N THR A 100 -0.38 14.53 13.59
CA THR A 100 -1.82 14.24 13.67
C THR A 100 -2.20 13.07 12.76
N VAL A 101 -1.81 13.11 11.49
CA VAL A 101 -2.10 12.02 10.54
C VAL A 101 -1.41 10.72 10.98
N ASN A 102 -0.16 10.79 11.42
CA ASN A 102 0.57 9.62 11.91
C ASN A 102 -0.11 8.95 13.10
N THR A 103 -0.70 9.73 14.02
CA THR A 103 -1.41 9.23 15.21
C THR A 103 -2.79 8.64 14.88
N LEU A 104 -3.49 9.18 13.88
CA LEU A 104 -4.87 8.82 13.58
C LEU A 104 -5.02 7.77 12.48
N VAL A 105 -4.05 7.66 11.56
CA VAL A 105 -4.20 6.86 10.35
C VAL A 105 -4.50 5.39 10.64
N SER A 106 -3.81 4.75 11.58
CA SER A 106 -4.06 3.34 11.93
C SER A 106 -5.41 3.15 12.63
N LYS A 107 -5.88 4.17 13.36
CA LYS A 107 -7.21 4.16 14.00
C LYS A 107 -8.32 4.23 12.95
N PHE A 108 -8.23 5.15 11.99
CA PHE A 108 -9.17 5.20 10.86
C PHE A 108 -9.09 3.96 9.98
N ALA A 109 -7.89 3.43 9.73
CA ALA A 109 -7.67 2.21 8.95
C ALA A 109 -8.20 0.94 9.61
N SER A 110 -8.54 0.97 10.90
CA SER A 110 -9.21 -0.14 11.59
C SER A 110 -10.73 -0.16 11.39
N LEU A 111 -11.32 0.93 10.87
CA LEU A 111 -12.76 1.05 10.68
C LEU A 111 -13.21 0.38 9.38
N LYS A 112 -14.23 -0.46 9.49
CA LYS A 112 -14.80 -1.19 8.36
C LYS A 112 -15.25 -0.26 7.21
N PRO A 113 -15.97 0.86 7.45
CA PRO A 113 -16.41 1.76 6.39
C PRO A 113 -15.24 2.34 5.58
N VAL A 114 -14.16 2.76 6.25
CA VAL A 114 -12.95 3.27 5.59
C VAL A 114 -12.28 2.21 4.74
N ARG A 115 -12.21 0.98 5.26
CA ARG A 115 -11.62 -0.14 4.53
C ARG A 115 -12.45 -0.53 3.32
N ASP A 116 -13.77 -0.64 3.46
CA ASP A 116 -14.67 -0.98 2.36
C ASP A 116 -14.60 0.05 1.22
N PHE A 117 -14.53 1.33 1.58
CA PHE A 117 -14.35 2.43 0.63
C PHE A 117 -13.04 2.27 -0.16
N LEU A 118 -11.91 2.13 0.54
CA LEU A 118 -10.60 2.01 -0.11
C LEU A 118 -10.41 0.69 -0.84
N LEU A 119 -10.97 -0.42 -0.36
CA LEU A 119 -10.86 -1.73 -1.01
C LEU A 119 -11.47 -1.71 -2.43
N LYS A 120 -12.62 -1.08 -2.59
CA LYS A 120 -13.27 -0.92 -3.91
C LYS A 120 -12.36 -0.11 -4.84
N TYR A 121 -11.84 0.99 -4.36
CA TYR A 121 -10.92 1.85 -5.12
C TYR A 121 -9.63 1.11 -5.50
N GLN A 122 -8.94 0.51 -4.53
CA GLN A 122 -7.69 -0.20 -4.76
C GLN A 122 -7.83 -1.32 -5.79
N ARG A 123 -8.93 -2.08 -5.74
CA ARG A 123 -9.23 -3.11 -6.74
C ARG A 123 -9.53 -2.56 -8.12
N SER A 124 -10.13 -1.39 -8.23
CA SER A 124 -10.40 -0.75 -9.53
C SER A 124 -9.12 -0.35 -10.27
N LEU A 125 -8.01 -0.17 -9.56
CA LEU A 125 -6.71 0.17 -10.14
C LEU A 125 -6.13 -0.91 -11.06
N VAL A 126 -6.60 -2.15 -10.97
CA VAL A 126 -6.29 -3.20 -11.97
C VAL A 126 -6.76 -2.80 -13.36
N ASN A 127 -7.99 -2.28 -13.46
CA ASN A 127 -8.51 -1.80 -14.75
C ASN A 127 -7.81 -0.51 -15.19
N PHE A 128 -7.44 0.35 -14.25
CA PHE A 128 -6.64 1.54 -14.53
C PHE A 128 -5.27 1.18 -15.11
N ALA A 129 -4.57 0.18 -14.53
CA ALA A 129 -3.30 -0.31 -15.04
C ALA A 129 -3.42 -0.86 -16.47
N LYS A 130 -4.44 -1.68 -16.74
CA LYS A 130 -4.73 -2.21 -18.09
C LYS A 130 -4.99 -1.08 -19.09
N LYS A 131 -5.82 -0.10 -18.74
CA LYS A 131 -6.17 1.04 -19.60
C LYS A 131 -4.95 1.90 -19.94
N ASN A 132 -3.99 2.00 -19.04
CA ASN A 132 -2.75 2.77 -19.23
C ASN A 132 -1.57 1.91 -19.72
N HIS A 133 -1.84 0.68 -20.22
CA HIS A 133 -0.85 -0.21 -20.86
C HIS A 133 0.32 -0.66 -19.98
N PHE A 134 0.13 -0.71 -18.66
CA PHE A 134 1.11 -1.30 -17.76
C PHE A 134 1.14 -2.83 -17.91
N LYS A 135 2.34 -3.41 -17.83
CA LYS A 135 2.53 -4.88 -17.91
C LYS A 135 2.04 -5.59 -16.65
N GLY A 136 1.92 -4.87 -15.54
CA GLY A 136 1.50 -5.38 -14.26
C GLY A 136 1.26 -4.26 -13.25
N MET A 137 1.05 -4.64 -12.00
CA MET A 137 0.86 -3.72 -10.89
C MET A 137 1.60 -4.24 -9.66
N ILE A 138 2.27 -3.36 -8.93
CA ILE A 138 2.79 -3.63 -7.61
C ILE A 138 2.07 -2.74 -6.61
N ALA A 139 1.42 -3.36 -5.63
CA ALA A 139 0.73 -2.66 -4.56
C ALA A 139 1.42 -2.93 -3.23
N GLU A 140 1.74 -1.87 -2.50
CA GLU A 140 2.36 -1.96 -1.18
C GLU A 140 1.39 -1.59 -0.07
N GLY A 141 1.53 -2.27 1.09
CA GLY A 141 0.67 -2.00 2.24
C GLY A 141 0.95 -2.85 3.47
N ARG A 142 -0.13 -3.36 4.08
CA ARG A 142 -0.12 -4.21 5.29
C ARG A 142 -0.89 -5.51 5.11
N ASP A 143 -1.84 -5.53 4.19
CA ASP A 143 -2.80 -6.60 3.99
C ASP A 143 -3.14 -6.78 2.50
N ILE A 144 -2.19 -6.41 1.65
CA ILE A 144 -2.39 -6.48 0.20
C ILE A 144 -2.53 -7.92 -0.25
N GLY A 145 -1.59 -8.78 0.13
CA GLY A 145 -1.57 -10.19 -0.25
C GLY A 145 -2.57 -11.06 0.52
N SER A 146 -3.05 -10.59 1.68
CA SER A 146 -4.04 -11.33 2.47
C SER A 146 -5.49 -10.95 2.17
N VAL A 147 -5.75 -9.65 1.87
CA VAL A 147 -7.12 -9.12 1.74
C VAL A 147 -7.38 -8.41 0.42
N VAL A 148 -6.52 -7.47 0.02
CA VAL A 148 -6.79 -6.63 -1.17
C VAL A 148 -6.68 -7.45 -2.44
N PHE A 149 -5.55 -8.16 -2.61
CA PHE A 149 -5.25 -9.04 -3.75
C PHE A 149 -4.82 -10.44 -3.28
N PRO A 150 -5.72 -11.24 -2.69
CA PRO A 150 -5.38 -12.55 -2.17
C PRO A 150 -4.96 -13.56 -3.24
N LYS A 151 -5.19 -13.24 -4.52
CA LYS A 151 -4.77 -14.00 -5.70
C LYS A 151 -3.64 -13.30 -6.46
N ALA A 152 -2.83 -12.46 -5.78
CA ALA A 152 -1.66 -11.83 -6.39
C ALA A 152 -0.71 -12.90 -6.98
N THR A 153 -0.11 -12.59 -8.15
CA THR A 153 0.81 -13.49 -8.84
C THR A 153 2.04 -13.80 -7.99
N LEU A 154 2.50 -12.80 -7.25
CA LEU A 154 3.55 -12.94 -6.24
C LEU A 154 3.16 -12.14 -5.00
N LYS A 155 3.25 -12.78 -3.84
CA LYS A 155 3.14 -12.11 -2.54
C LYS A 155 4.52 -12.02 -1.91
N VAL A 156 4.89 -10.82 -1.48
CA VAL A 156 6.15 -10.55 -0.80
C VAL A 156 5.85 -9.92 0.55
N PHE A 157 6.52 -10.39 1.58
CA PHE A 157 6.43 -9.84 2.93
C PHE A 157 7.82 -9.39 3.39
N LEU A 158 7.98 -8.07 3.64
CA LEU A 158 9.24 -7.50 4.10
C LEU A 158 9.24 -7.37 5.61
N GLU A 159 10.30 -7.90 6.22
CA GLU A 159 10.59 -7.79 7.64
C GLU A 159 11.88 -6.99 7.84
N ALA A 160 12.02 -6.39 9.02
CA ALA A 160 13.29 -5.83 9.50
C ALA A 160 13.26 -5.72 11.02
N ASP A 161 14.44 -5.84 11.63
CA ASP A 161 14.62 -5.70 13.07
C ASP A 161 14.17 -4.31 13.55
N ALA A 162 13.67 -4.23 14.78
CA ALA A 162 13.15 -2.99 15.34
C ALA A 162 14.18 -1.85 15.30
N ASN A 163 15.43 -2.13 15.67
CA ASN A 163 16.51 -1.14 15.65
C ASN A 163 16.79 -0.60 14.25
N THR A 164 16.81 -1.48 13.25
CA THR A 164 16.98 -1.10 11.84
C THR A 164 15.84 -0.18 11.36
N ARG A 165 14.61 -0.51 11.73
CA ARG A 165 13.42 0.28 11.34
C ARG A 165 13.40 1.65 12.01
N ILE A 166 13.79 1.74 13.27
CA ILE A 166 13.93 3.01 14.00
C ILE A 166 15.00 3.87 13.33
N ALA A 167 16.20 3.33 13.08
CA ALA A 167 17.28 4.07 12.44
C ALA A 167 16.92 4.56 11.04
N ARG A 168 16.23 3.75 10.23
CA ARG A 168 15.73 4.17 8.90
C ARG A 168 14.77 5.35 9.02
N ARG A 169 13.89 5.33 10.01
CA ARG A 169 12.88 6.35 10.21
C ARG A 169 13.48 7.68 10.69
N GLU A 170 14.46 7.61 11.56
CA GLU A 170 15.23 8.78 12.01
C GLU A 170 15.98 9.43 10.84
N ASN A 171 16.60 8.62 9.98
CA ASN A 171 17.26 9.11 8.76
C ASN A 171 16.29 9.76 7.76
N GLU A 172 15.02 9.37 7.75
CA GLU A 172 13.96 10.01 6.97
C GLU A 172 13.45 11.32 7.61
N GLY A 173 14.00 11.73 8.77
CA GLY A 173 13.59 12.94 9.50
C GLY A 173 12.25 12.81 10.24
N HIS A 174 11.80 11.58 10.48
CA HIS A 174 10.52 11.31 11.14
C HIS A 174 10.73 10.68 12.52
N SER A 175 10.09 11.28 13.54
CA SER A 175 10.08 10.80 14.93
C SER A 175 8.81 10.07 15.32
N ASP A 176 8.13 9.41 14.37
CA ASP A 176 6.85 8.77 14.67
C ASP A 176 7.01 7.54 15.55
N VAL A 177 5.97 7.31 16.33
CA VAL A 177 5.85 6.15 17.21
C VAL A 177 5.52 4.91 16.36
N ILE A 178 6.57 4.37 15.68
CA ILE A 178 6.44 3.18 14.80
C ILE A 178 5.79 2.03 15.57
N ASN A 179 6.19 1.82 16.83
CA ASN A 179 5.73 0.70 17.64
C ASN A 179 4.24 0.74 17.93
N GLU A 180 3.66 1.93 18.19
CA GLU A 180 2.20 2.04 18.39
C GLU A 180 1.43 1.70 17.12
N ARG A 181 1.87 2.20 15.97
CA ARG A 181 1.22 1.94 14.69
C ARG A 181 1.29 0.47 14.33
N ASP A 182 2.47 -0.13 14.43
CA ASP A 182 2.65 -1.55 14.13
C ASP A 182 1.84 -2.43 15.09
N THR A 183 1.73 -2.03 16.37
CA THR A 183 0.88 -2.73 17.35
C THR A 183 -0.60 -2.64 16.97
N ILE A 184 -1.08 -1.47 16.55
CA ILE A 184 -2.47 -1.31 16.08
C ILE A 184 -2.69 -2.13 14.80
N ASP A 185 -1.77 -2.05 13.82
CA ASP A 185 -1.87 -2.74 12.54
C ASP A 185 -1.85 -4.28 12.73
N ALA A 186 -1.04 -4.80 13.67
CA ALA A 186 -0.95 -6.23 13.96
C ALA A 186 -2.18 -6.77 14.74
N ASN A 187 -2.75 -5.95 15.64
CA ASN A 187 -3.81 -6.40 16.55
C ASN A 187 -5.23 -5.99 16.09
N ARG A 188 -5.37 -5.29 14.96
CA ARG A 188 -6.69 -4.91 14.46
C ARG A 188 -7.53 -6.15 14.10
N LYS A 189 -8.82 -6.10 14.44
CA LYS A 189 -9.76 -7.21 14.18
C LYS A 189 -10.00 -7.47 12.70
N LEU A 190 -9.90 -6.41 11.88
CA LEU A 190 -10.09 -6.47 10.43
C LEU A 190 -8.76 -6.31 9.73
N SER A 191 -8.41 -7.28 8.89
CA SER A 191 -7.20 -7.24 8.06
C SER A 191 -5.92 -6.93 8.85
N PRO A 192 -5.56 -7.74 9.84
CA PRO A 192 -4.32 -7.55 10.59
C PRO A 192 -3.10 -7.64 9.67
N LEU A 193 -2.00 -7.01 10.08
CA LEU A 193 -0.71 -7.23 9.43
C LEU A 193 -0.27 -8.67 9.68
N THR A 194 -0.37 -9.51 8.68
CA THR A 194 0.05 -10.93 8.73
C THR A 194 0.81 -11.30 7.49
N CYS A 195 1.83 -12.14 7.64
CA CYS A 195 2.53 -12.75 6.50
C CYS A 195 1.66 -13.88 5.94
N PRO A 196 1.18 -13.82 4.69
CA PRO A 196 0.52 -14.96 4.06
C PRO A 196 1.44 -16.17 3.97
N GLU A 197 0.90 -17.38 4.11
CA GLU A 197 1.70 -18.63 4.07
C GLU A 197 2.42 -18.83 2.72
N ASP A 198 1.83 -18.35 1.63
CA ASP A 198 2.38 -18.42 0.27
C ASP A 198 3.24 -17.20 -0.10
N ALA A 199 3.57 -16.32 0.85
CA ALA A 199 4.40 -15.16 0.61
C ALA A 199 5.90 -15.47 0.67
N LEU A 200 6.67 -14.84 -0.23
CA LEU A 200 8.10 -14.75 -0.11
C LEU A 200 8.46 -13.78 1.02
N SER A 201 8.89 -14.30 2.17
CA SER A 201 9.36 -13.47 3.28
C SER A 201 10.83 -13.10 3.11
N ILE A 202 11.15 -11.80 3.25
CA ILE A 202 12.50 -11.25 3.11
C ILE A 202 12.81 -10.38 4.33
N ASN A 203 13.83 -10.77 5.10
CA ASN A 203 14.38 -9.91 6.15
C ASN A 203 15.36 -8.92 5.53
N THR A 204 15.01 -7.64 5.56
CA THR A 204 15.77 -6.55 4.92
C THR A 204 16.78 -5.87 5.85
N SER A 205 16.97 -6.36 7.09
CA SER A 205 17.82 -5.70 8.09
C SER A 205 19.26 -5.53 7.65
N ARG A 206 19.77 -6.48 6.86
CA ARG A 206 21.17 -6.53 6.42
C ARG A 206 21.32 -6.48 4.89
N LEU A 207 20.22 -6.25 4.16
CA LEU A 207 20.19 -6.19 2.71
C LEU A 207 20.11 -4.74 2.24
N SER A 208 20.83 -4.44 1.18
CA SER A 208 20.66 -3.22 0.40
C SER A 208 19.34 -3.28 -0.39
N LEU A 209 18.89 -2.12 -0.89
CA LEU A 209 17.72 -2.05 -1.77
C LEU A 209 17.90 -2.93 -3.00
N ASP A 210 19.06 -2.88 -3.65
CA ASP A 210 19.37 -3.62 -4.87
C ASP A 210 19.34 -5.12 -4.65
N GLU A 211 19.82 -5.60 -3.49
CA GLU A 211 19.74 -7.02 -3.12
C GLU A 211 18.30 -7.47 -2.94
N VAL A 212 17.47 -6.69 -2.23
CA VAL A 212 16.04 -7.00 -2.06
C VAL A 212 15.32 -7.05 -3.41
N VAL A 213 15.54 -6.05 -4.26
CA VAL A 213 14.96 -5.97 -5.60
C VAL A 213 15.42 -7.17 -6.45
N SER A 214 16.71 -7.51 -6.43
CA SER A 214 17.25 -8.66 -7.15
C SER A 214 16.60 -9.99 -6.75
N ILE A 215 16.37 -10.19 -5.43
CA ILE A 215 15.70 -11.40 -4.93
C ILE A 215 14.28 -11.50 -5.50
N ILE A 216 13.53 -10.39 -5.48
CA ILE A 216 12.15 -10.36 -5.95
C ILE A 216 12.09 -10.57 -7.48
N LEU A 217 12.97 -9.90 -8.26
CA LEU A 217 13.00 -10.04 -9.72
C LEU A 217 13.34 -11.47 -10.13
N LYS A 218 14.28 -12.13 -9.45
CA LYS A 218 14.61 -13.55 -9.69
C LYS A 218 13.41 -14.46 -9.44
N GLU A 219 12.64 -14.21 -8.38
CA GLU A 219 11.44 -15.02 -8.09
C GLU A 219 10.35 -14.81 -9.16
N ILE A 220 10.19 -13.60 -9.69
CA ILE A 220 9.26 -13.30 -10.79
C ILE A 220 9.66 -14.10 -12.04
N THR A 221 10.93 -14.02 -12.45
CA THR A 221 11.45 -14.75 -13.63
C THR A 221 11.21 -16.25 -13.49
N LYS A 222 11.54 -16.83 -12.33
CA LYS A 222 11.33 -18.26 -12.06
C LYS A 222 9.87 -18.69 -12.19
N ARG A 223 8.93 -17.84 -11.74
CA ARG A 223 7.49 -18.13 -11.86
C ARG A 223 6.98 -18.02 -13.29
N ASP A 224 7.54 -17.14 -14.09
CA ASP A 224 7.15 -16.98 -15.49
C ASP A 224 7.69 -18.13 -16.35
N GLU A 225 8.85 -18.70 -16.04
CA GLU A 225 9.40 -19.89 -16.68
C GLU A 225 8.64 -21.19 -16.32
N SER A 226 7.85 -21.16 -15.25
CA SER A 226 7.11 -22.33 -14.74
C SER A 226 5.66 -22.41 -15.23
N LYS A 227 5.22 -21.42 -16.05
CA LYS A 227 3.88 -21.37 -16.68
C LYS A 227 3.90 -21.94 -18.09
#